data_96026c454748d0f4d8cc41cb061aee45
#
_entry.id   96026c454748d0f4d8cc41cb061aee45
#
_cell.length_a   1.000
_cell.length_b   1.000
_cell.length_c   1.000
_cell.angle_alpha   90.00
_cell.angle_beta   90.00
_cell.angle_gamma   90.00
#
_symmetry.space_group_name_H-M   'P 1'
#
loop_
_entity.id
_entity.type
_entity.pdbx_description
1 polymer ?
#
loop_
_entity_poly.entity_id
_entity_poly.type
_entity_poly.pdbx_seq_one_letter_code
_entity_poly.pdbx_strand_id
1 'polypeptide(L)'
;MFRILIIFFFISFPVKADQNDIRLENLFSQLLNTENELQIKNITLDIWDIWHETNDPKINADFFRGIGLMNMGNIKKSIYYFSKVIESNPNFAEAWNKRATAYYMLKD
;
A
#
# COMPACT_ATOMS: atom_id res chain seq x y z
N MET A 1 5.20 -3.19 -33.52
CA MET A 1 5.70 -4.45 -33.04
C MET A 1 6.31 -4.33 -31.68
N PHE A 2 7.30 -3.50 -31.57
CA PHE A 2 7.97 -3.37 -30.27
C PHE A 2 7.06 -2.98 -29.17
N ARG A 3 6.12 -2.10 -29.46
CA ARG A 3 5.22 -1.64 -28.45
C ARG A 3 4.42 -2.75 -27.85
N ILE A 4 4.04 -3.69 -28.69
CA ILE A 4 3.27 -4.83 -28.23
C ILE A 4 4.09 -5.66 -27.27
N LEU A 5 5.35 -5.83 -27.54
CA LEU A 5 6.22 -6.56 -26.63
C LEU A 5 6.35 -5.87 -25.30
N ILE A 6 6.47 -4.55 -25.32
CA ILE A 6 6.59 -3.78 -24.11
C ILE A 6 5.34 -3.94 -23.25
N ILE A 7 4.17 -3.88 -23.87
CA ILE A 7 2.91 -4.03 -23.17
C ILE A 7 2.83 -5.42 -22.57
N PHE A 8 3.22 -6.41 -23.31
CA PHE A 8 3.23 -7.78 -22.84
C PHE A 8 4.13 -7.93 -21.62
N PHE A 9 5.26 -7.26 -21.65
CA PHE A 9 6.20 -7.28 -20.55
C PHE A 9 5.57 -6.74 -19.27
N PHE A 10 4.84 -5.64 -19.38
CA PHE A 10 4.12 -5.12 -18.21
C PHE A 10 3.11 -6.10 -17.68
N ILE A 11 2.40 -6.74 -18.57
CA ILE A 11 1.38 -7.68 -18.15
C ILE A 11 1.99 -8.85 -17.39
N SER A 12 3.22 -9.21 -17.73
CA SER A 12 3.86 -10.33 -17.10
C SER A 12 4.33 -10.04 -15.68
N PHE A 13 4.35 -8.80 -15.28
CA PHE A 13 4.74 -8.45 -13.92
C PHE A 13 3.59 -8.65 -12.96
N PRO A 14 3.83 -9.41 -11.89
CA PRO A 14 2.81 -9.56 -10.85
C PRO A 14 2.81 -8.33 -9.97
N VAL A 15 2.09 -7.33 -10.36
CA VAL A 15 2.06 -6.08 -9.62
C VAL A 15 1.16 -6.22 -8.41
N LYS A 16 1.70 -6.00 -7.24
CA LYS A 16 0.96 -6.15 -6.01
C LYS A 16 -0.01 -5.03 -5.81
N ALA A 17 0.52 -3.84 -5.77
CA ALA A 17 -0.30 -2.66 -5.71
C ALA A 17 -0.86 -2.50 -7.09
N ASP A 18 -1.92 -3.14 -7.36
CA ASP A 18 -2.50 -3.24 -8.68
C ASP A 18 -2.64 -1.87 -9.35
N GLN A 19 -1.64 -1.50 -10.12
CA GLN A 19 -1.63 -0.21 -10.78
C GLN A 19 -2.73 -0.09 -11.81
N ASN A 20 -3.32 -1.22 -12.19
CA ASN A 20 -4.41 -1.25 -13.13
C ASN A 20 -5.76 -1.34 -12.45
N ASP A 21 -5.81 -1.15 -11.14
CA ASP A 21 -7.05 -1.15 -10.41
C ASP A 21 -7.94 -0.01 -10.93
N ILE A 22 -9.15 -0.36 -11.34
CA ILE A 22 -10.07 0.61 -11.90
C ILE A 22 -10.37 1.74 -10.91
N ARG A 23 -10.33 1.45 -9.63
CA ARG A 23 -10.53 2.48 -8.62
C ARG A 23 -9.45 3.55 -8.71
N LEU A 24 -8.19 3.14 -8.99
CA LEU A 24 -7.11 4.09 -9.13
C LEU A 24 -7.30 4.96 -10.37
N GLU A 25 -7.73 4.38 -11.47
CA GLU A 25 -7.98 5.15 -12.67
C GLU A 25 -9.02 6.24 -12.42
N ASN A 26 -10.08 5.88 -11.73
CA ASN A 26 -11.14 6.84 -11.42
C ASN A 26 -10.64 7.95 -10.50
N LEU A 27 -9.85 7.58 -9.49
CA LEU A 27 -9.33 8.56 -8.55
C LEU A 27 -8.32 9.50 -9.21
N PHE A 28 -7.46 8.96 -10.07
CA PHE A 28 -6.51 9.82 -10.79
C PHE A 28 -7.25 10.77 -11.73
N SER A 29 -8.31 10.30 -12.38
CA SER A 29 -9.12 11.15 -13.23
C SER A 29 -9.76 12.28 -12.44
N GLN A 30 -10.31 11.97 -11.27
CA GLN A 30 -10.89 12.99 -10.41
C GLN A 30 -9.82 13.98 -9.95
N LEU A 31 -8.64 13.49 -9.63
CA LEU A 31 -7.55 14.35 -9.16
C LEU A 31 -7.16 15.37 -10.23
N LEU A 32 -7.14 14.94 -11.49
CA LEU A 32 -6.80 15.83 -12.60
C LEU A 32 -7.86 16.89 -12.85
N ASN A 33 -9.08 16.63 -12.45
CA ASN A 33 -10.22 17.49 -12.78
C ASN A 33 -10.71 18.36 -11.61
N THR A 34 -10.01 18.36 -10.49
CA THR A 34 -10.43 19.15 -9.35
C THR A 34 -9.36 20.16 -8.95
N GLU A 35 -9.80 21.32 -8.49
CA GLU A 35 -8.89 22.31 -7.92
C GLU A 35 -9.22 22.55 -6.45
N ASN A 36 -10.15 21.78 -5.91
CA ASN A 36 -10.57 21.93 -4.53
C ASN A 36 -9.57 21.20 -3.62
N GLU A 37 -8.96 21.95 -2.71
CA GLU A 37 -7.91 21.40 -1.86
C GLU A 37 -8.39 20.25 -0.99
N LEU A 38 -9.60 20.34 -0.46
CA LEU A 38 -10.14 19.28 0.37
C LEU A 38 -10.36 18.02 -0.44
N GLN A 39 -10.88 18.16 -1.65
CA GLN A 39 -11.06 17.01 -2.53
C GLN A 39 -9.73 16.39 -2.91
N ILE A 40 -8.72 17.21 -3.20
CA ILE A 40 -7.39 16.70 -3.52
C ILE A 40 -6.87 15.88 -2.36
N LYS A 41 -7.01 16.37 -1.13
CA LYS A 41 -6.54 15.65 0.04
C LYS A 41 -7.27 14.31 0.19
N ASN A 42 -8.59 14.32 0.06
CA ASN A 42 -9.37 13.10 0.23
C ASN A 42 -9.08 12.08 -0.85
N ILE A 43 -8.94 12.52 -2.10
CA ILE A 43 -8.62 11.61 -3.19
C ILE A 43 -7.25 11.02 -3.00
N THR A 44 -6.30 11.83 -2.56
CA THR A 44 -4.94 11.36 -2.31
C THR A 44 -4.92 10.29 -1.22
N LEU A 45 -5.70 10.48 -0.15
CA LEU A 45 -5.79 9.50 0.91
C LEU A 45 -6.40 8.20 0.40
N ASP A 46 -7.41 8.29 -0.45
CA ASP A 46 -8.04 7.11 -1.02
C ASP A 46 -7.06 6.33 -1.90
N ILE A 47 -6.25 7.03 -2.67
CA ILE A 47 -5.23 6.39 -3.50
C ILE A 47 -4.23 5.64 -2.62
N TRP A 48 -3.78 6.27 -1.54
CA TRP A 48 -2.86 5.63 -0.63
C TRP A 48 -3.47 4.39 0.01
N ASP A 49 -4.74 4.45 0.36
CA ASP A 49 -5.42 3.30 0.95
C ASP A 49 -5.43 2.12 -0.02
N ILE A 50 -5.71 2.39 -1.29
CA ILE A 50 -5.73 1.32 -2.28
C ILE A 50 -4.35 0.73 -2.48
N TRP A 51 -3.33 1.57 -2.51
CA TRP A 51 -1.96 1.10 -2.69
C TRP A 51 -1.48 0.25 -1.51
N HIS A 52 -2.06 0.45 -0.34
CA HIS A 52 -1.70 -0.35 0.83
C HIS A 52 -2.39 -1.70 0.86
N GLU A 53 -3.36 -1.92 -0.01
CA GLU A 53 -4.05 -3.20 -0.08
C GLU A 53 -3.26 -4.23 -0.86
N THR A 54 -3.55 -5.49 -0.57
CA THR A 54 -3.08 -6.60 -1.38
C THR A 54 -4.29 -7.39 -1.82
N ASN A 55 -4.05 -8.44 -2.65
CA ASN A 55 -5.16 -9.30 -3.06
C ASN A 55 -5.47 -10.38 -2.03
N ASP A 56 -4.69 -10.47 -0.97
CA ASP A 56 -4.87 -11.49 0.07
C ASP A 56 -5.50 -10.86 1.30
N PRO A 57 -6.75 -11.23 1.64
CA PRO A 57 -7.42 -10.63 2.79
C PRO A 57 -6.69 -10.83 4.10
N LYS A 58 -6.00 -11.96 4.27
CA LYS A 58 -5.28 -12.19 5.50
C LYS A 58 -4.09 -11.25 5.62
N ILE A 59 -3.37 -11.05 4.54
CA ILE A 59 -2.24 -10.13 4.55
C ILE A 59 -2.72 -8.72 4.84
N ASN A 60 -3.82 -8.32 4.21
CA ASN A 60 -4.40 -7.00 4.47
C ASN A 60 -4.78 -6.84 5.93
N ALA A 61 -5.43 -7.85 6.50
CA ALA A 61 -5.84 -7.79 7.89
C ALA A 61 -4.65 -7.64 8.82
N ASP A 62 -3.60 -8.42 8.60
CA ASP A 62 -2.40 -8.35 9.43
C ASP A 62 -1.70 -6.99 9.27
N PHE A 63 -1.66 -6.48 8.05
CA PHE A 63 -1.02 -5.20 7.79
C PHE A 63 -1.74 -4.06 8.52
N PHE A 64 -3.05 -4.00 8.38
CA PHE A 64 -3.81 -2.93 9.02
C PHE A 64 -3.84 -3.09 10.53
N ARG A 65 -3.77 -4.32 11.02
CA ARG A 65 -3.65 -4.53 12.46
C ARG A 65 -2.32 -3.98 12.97
N GLY A 66 -1.25 -4.20 12.21
CA GLY A 66 0.04 -3.62 12.57
C GLY A 66 0.00 -2.10 12.62
N ILE A 67 -0.66 -1.50 11.65
CA ILE A 67 -0.80 -0.03 11.62
C ILE A 67 -1.57 0.45 12.84
N GLY A 68 -2.69 -0.19 13.15
CA GLY A 68 -3.49 0.19 14.31
C GLY A 68 -2.73 0.09 15.61
N LEU A 69 -1.96 -0.99 15.78
CA LEU A 69 -1.15 -1.16 16.97
C LEU A 69 -0.07 -0.10 17.07
N MET A 70 0.55 0.23 15.96
CA MET A 70 1.58 1.27 15.94
C MET A 70 0.98 2.62 16.35
N ASN A 71 -0.20 2.93 15.82
CA ASN A 71 -0.87 4.18 16.16
C ASN A 71 -1.30 4.24 17.62
N MET A 72 -1.54 3.09 18.23
CA MET A 72 -1.89 3.03 19.64
C MET A 72 -0.68 3.00 20.56
N GLY A 73 0.51 2.99 19.99
CA GLY A 73 1.73 2.98 20.77
C GLY A 73 2.22 1.58 21.14
N ASN A 74 1.55 0.54 20.68
CA ASN A 74 1.99 -0.83 20.94
C ASN A 74 2.97 -1.26 19.86
N ILE A 75 4.16 -0.72 19.94
CA ILE A 75 5.12 -0.81 18.84
C ILE A 75 5.65 -2.23 18.66
N LYS A 76 5.95 -2.93 19.74
CA LYS A 76 6.49 -4.29 19.63
C LYS A 76 5.51 -5.21 18.92
N LYS A 77 4.23 -5.07 19.24
CA LYS A 77 3.22 -5.91 18.64
C LYS A 77 2.99 -5.54 17.19
N SER A 78 3.11 -4.25 16.85
CA SER A 78 2.99 -3.83 15.47
C SER A 78 4.11 -4.45 14.63
N ILE A 79 5.33 -4.51 15.16
CA ILE A 79 6.45 -5.14 14.48
C ILE A 79 6.17 -6.61 14.21
N TYR A 80 5.56 -7.29 15.16
CA TYR A 80 5.17 -8.69 14.97
C TYR A 80 4.26 -8.84 13.76
N TYR A 81 3.25 -7.99 13.63
CA TYR A 81 2.31 -8.11 12.53
C TYR A 81 2.92 -7.71 11.19
N PHE A 82 3.72 -6.66 11.18
CA PHE A 82 4.42 -6.30 9.95
C PHE A 82 5.38 -7.41 9.52
N SER A 83 6.01 -8.07 10.46
CA SER A 83 6.92 -9.18 10.14
C SER A 83 6.16 -10.35 9.55
N LYS A 84 4.95 -10.64 10.06
CA LYS A 84 4.12 -11.68 9.47
C LYS A 84 3.77 -11.36 8.03
N VAL A 85 3.44 -10.10 7.77
CA VAL A 85 3.12 -9.67 6.41
C VAL A 85 4.32 -9.88 5.50
N ILE A 86 5.50 -9.49 5.96
CA ILE A 86 6.72 -9.62 5.18
C ILE A 86 7.04 -11.08 4.88
N GLU A 87 6.83 -11.97 5.85
CA GLU A 87 7.03 -13.40 5.63
C GLU A 87 6.10 -13.93 4.55
N SER A 88 4.86 -13.47 4.57
CA SER A 88 3.86 -13.94 3.61
C SER A 88 4.04 -13.31 2.23
N ASN A 89 4.51 -12.08 2.19
CA ASN A 89 4.69 -11.35 0.93
C ASN A 89 5.90 -10.44 1.03
N PRO A 90 7.10 -10.99 0.79
CA PRO A 90 8.33 -10.19 0.92
C PRO A 90 8.40 -9.00 -0.03
N ASN A 91 7.57 -8.98 -1.05
CA ASN A 91 7.57 -7.90 -2.03
C ASN A 91 6.63 -6.76 -1.67
N PHE A 92 5.96 -6.87 -0.54
CA PHE A 92 5.04 -5.82 -0.12
C PHE A 92 5.84 -4.71 0.57
N ALA A 93 6.28 -3.76 -0.23
CA ALA A 93 7.23 -2.73 0.21
C ALA A 93 6.75 -1.92 1.39
N GLU A 94 5.44 -1.63 1.44
CA GLU A 94 4.91 -0.82 2.54
C GLU A 94 5.06 -1.50 3.90
N ALA A 95 5.01 -2.82 3.93
CA ALA A 95 5.20 -3.51 5.20
C ALA A 95 6.63 -3.34 5.71
N TRP A 96 7.61 -3.41 4.81
CA TRP A 96 8.99 -3.14 5.18
C TRP A 96 9.16 -1.72 5.70
N ASN A 97 8.53 -0.78 5.00
CA ASN A 97 8.62 0.62 5.36
C ASN A 97 8.00 0.88 6.74
N LYS A 98 6.83 0.33 6.97
CA LYS A 98 6.15 0.49 8.25
C LYS A 98 6.92 -0.17 9.38
N ARG A 99 7.50 -1.35 9.12
CA ARG A 99 8.29 -2.02 10.15
C ARG A 99 9.52 -1.21 10.51
N ALA A 100 10.17 -0.62 9.51
CA ALA A 100 11.33 0.24 9.77
C ALA A 100 10.94 1.43 10.64
N THR A 101 9.80 2.03 10.34
CA THR A 101 9.27 3.13 11.15
C THR A 101 9.03 2.68 12.59
N ALA A 102 8.43 1.49 12.75
CA ALA A 102 8.14 0.96 14.07
C ALA A 102 9.44 0.72 14.86
N TYR A 103 10.45 0.16 14.22
CA TYR A 103 11.74 -0.01 14.89
C TYR A 103 12.34 1.32 15.31
N TYR A 104 12.21 2.32 14.46
CA TYR A 104 12.70 3.64 14.80
C TYR A 104 11.98 4.21 16.03
N MET A 105 10.68 4.05 16.07
CA MET A 105 9.88 4.49 17.21
C MET A 105 10.24 3.74 18.48
N LEU A 106 10.56 2.47 18.37
CA LEU A 106 10.90 1.65 19.51
C LEU A 106 12.24 2.06 20.14
N LYS A 107 13.09 2.69 19.34
CA LYS A 107 14.40 3.07 19.78
C LYS A 107 14.39 4.06 20.93
N ASP A 108 13.38 4.88 20.99
CA ASP A 108 13.23 5.85 22.05
C ASP A 108 12.48 5.27 23.22
#